data_eee91cbe015fe7372872be16bb2f53cb
#
_entry.id   eee91cbe015fe7372872be16bb2f53cb
#
_cell.length_a   1.000
_cell.length_b   1.000
_cell.length_c   1.000
_cell.angle_alpha   90.00
_cell.angle_beta   90.00
_cell.angle_gamma   90.00
#
_symmetry.space_group_name_H-M   'P 1'
#
loop_
_entity.id
_entity.type
_entity.pdbx_description
1 polymer ?
#
loop_
_entity_poly.entity_id
_entity_poly.type
_entity_poly.pdbx_seq_one_letter_code
_entity_poly.pdbx_strand_id
1 'polypeptide(L)'
;PMTQEEVDGKTIYTVNNGDLVACFAENITDNVVKAMAEKQPLRVIFRDNCFAQDADKINIYETFKQKMDWSDQEVVQNIRVI
;
A
#
# COMPACT_ATOMS: atom_id res chain seq x y z
N PRO A 1 15.40 10.53 2.19
CA PRO A 1 15.72 9.40 3.07
C PRO A 1 14.57 8.42 3.19
N MET A 2 14.89 7.17 3.41
CA MET A 2 13.92 6.09 3.54
C MET A 2 13.82 5.68 5.01
N THR A 3 12.59 5.49 5.48
CA THR A 3 12.35 4.97 6.83
C THR A 3 11.60 3.65 6.74
N GLN A 4 11.65 2.89 7.84
CA GLN A 4 10.98 1.60 7.94
C GLN A 4 10.15 1.56 9.20
N GLU A 5 9.00 0.89 9.13
CA GLU A 5 8.22 0.57 10.33
C GLU A 5 7.60 -0.81 10.16
N GLU A 6 7.25 -1.45 11.26
CA GLU A 6 6.59 -2.75 11.22
C GLU A 6 5.17 -2.65 11.73
N VAL A 7 4.25 -3.29 11.03
CA VAL A 7 2.86 -3.43 11.42
C VAL A 7 2.49 -4.89 11.21
N ASP A 8 2.02 -5.55 12.25
CA ASP A 8 1.66 -6.97 12.21
C ASP A 8 2.82 -7.86 11.72
N GLY A 9 4.06 -7.48 12.05
CA GLY A 9 5.25 -8.22 11.61
C GLY A 9 5.63 -7.98 10.17
N LYS A 10 4.98 -7.05 9.48
CA LYS A 10 5.27 -6.72 8.08
C LYS A 10 5.96 -5.37 8.02
N THR A 11 7.00 -5.26 7.20
CA THR A 11 7.78 -4.03 7.08
C THR A 11 7.18 -3.11 6.03
N ILE A 12 6.98 -1.84 6.40
CA ILE A 12 6.55 -0.79 5.49
C ILE A 12 7.74 0.14 5.27
N TYR A 13 8.06 0.42 4.02
CA TYR A 13 9.11 1.36 3.63
C TYR A 13 8.48 2.69 3.22
N THR A 14 9.00 3.79 3.76
CA THR A 14 8.50 5.13 3.45
C THR A 14 9.64 5.97 2.91
N VAL A 15 9.43 6.62 1.78
CA VAL A 15 10.43 7.44 1.09
C VAL A 15 9.92 8.88 1.01
N ASN A 16 10.83 9.84 1.20
CA ASN A 16 10.53 11.27 1.09
C ASN A 16 9.35 11.71 1.95
N ASN A 17 9.35 11.30 3.22
CA ASN A 17 8.32 11.67 4.19
C ASN A 17 6.91 11.23 3.80
N GLY A 18 6.81 10.13 3.04
CA GLY A 18 5.52 9.57 2.69
C GLY A 18 5.10 9.73 1.25
N ASP A 19 5.91 10.34 0.39
CA ASP A 19 5.57 10.46 -1.03
C ASP A 19 5.45 9.08 -1.68
N LEU A 20 6.32 8.15 -1.28
CA LEU A 20 6.31 6.78 -1.75
C LEU A 20 6.27 5.83 -0.56
N VAL A 21 5.34 4.89 -0.59
CA VAL A 21 5.23 3.87 0.44
C VAL A 21 5.22 2.50 -0.23
N ALA A 22 5.99 1.57 0.31
CA ALA A 22 6.10 0.23 -0.27
C ALA A 22 6.01 -0.84 0.81
N CYS A 23 5.44 -1.98 0.46
CA CYS A 23 5.45 -3.17 1.30
C CYS A 23 5.65 -4.38 0.41
N PHE A 24 6.63 -5.22 0.76
CA PHE A 24 6.97 -6.41 -0.03
C PHE A 24 6.71 -7.70 0.75
N ALA A 25 6.10 -7.60 1.93
CA ALA A 25 5.82 -8.75 2.78
C ALA A 25 4.68 -9.59 2.22
N GLU A 26 4.71 -10.90 2.48
CA GLU A 26 3.66 -11.80 2.06
C GLU A 26 2.38 -11.58 2.88
N ASN A 27 1.23 -11.74 2.24
CA ASN A 27 -0.07 -11.80 2.91
C ASN A 27 -0.27 -10.64 3.89
N ILE A 28 -0.20 -9.41 3.36
CA ILE A 28 -0.35 -8.22 4.21
C ILE A 28 -1.76 -8.13 4.78
N THR A 29 -1.85 -7.53 5.97
CA THR A 29 -3.12 -7.40 6.70
C THR A 29 -3.76 -6.05 6.44
N ASP A 30 -5.03 -5.93 6.85
CA ASP A 30 -5.74 -4.64 6.77
C ASP A 30 -5.03 -3.55 7.57
N ASN A 31 -4.43 -3.91 8.70
CA ASN A 31 -3.69 -2.94 9.51
C ASN A 31 -2.51 -2.36 8.76
N VAL A 32 -1.82 -3.19 7.97
CA VAL A 32 -0.70 -2.73 7.13
C VAL A 32 -1.20 -1.74 6.09
N VAL A 33 -2.30 -2.08 5.42
CA VAL A 33 -2.88 -1.23 4.38
C VAL A 33 -3.32 0.11 4.97
N LYS A 34 -3.97 0.09 6.11
CA LYS A 34 -4.40 1.32 6.80
C LYS A 34 -3.22 2.20 7.17
N ALA A 35 -2.16 1.59 7.72
CA ALA A 35 -0.96 2.33 8.09
C ALA A 35 -0.31 2.99 6.87
N MET A 36 -0.26 2.28 5.74
CA MET A 36 0.28 2.83 4.50
C MET A 36 -0.58 4.00 4.00
N ALA A 37 -1.90 3.83 4.00
CA ALA A 37 -2.82 4.86 3.52
C ALA A 37 -2.80 6.12 4.39
N GLU A 38 -2.58 5.97 5.70
CA GLU A 38 -2.51 7.10 6.61
C GLU A 38 -1.37 8.06 6.29
N LYS A 39 -0.34 7.58 5.61
CA LYS A 39 0.81 8.40 5.22
C LYS A 39 0.49 9.30 4.02
N GLN A 40 -0.68 9.15 3.41
CA GLN A 40 -1.12 9.94 2.26
C GLN A 40 -0.10 9.91 1.12
N PRO A 41 0.33 8.71 0.67
CA PRO A 41 1.38 8.63 -0.35
C PRO A 41 0.87 9.06 -1.72
N LEU A 42 1.80 9.53 -2.55
CA LEU A 42 1.52 9.80 -3.97
C LEU A 42 1.62 8.52 -4.79
N ARG A 43 2.44 7.58 -4.34
CA ARG A 43 2.66 6.29 -5.00
C ARG A 43 2.75 5.17 -3.97
N VAL A 44 2.26 4.00 -4.35
CA VAL A 44 2.33 2.80 -3.50
C VAL A 44 2.88 1.65 -4.34
N ILE A 45 3.79 0.87 -3.76
CA ILE A 45 4.37 -0.30 -4.41
C ILE A 45 4.13 -1.54 -3.56
N PHE A 46 3.62 -2.58 -4.19
CA PHE A 46 3.46 -3.90 -3.59
C PHE A 46 4.20 -4.94 -4.44
N ARG A 47 4.46 -6.10 -3.86
CA ARG A 47 4.81 -7.30 -4.61
C ARG A 47 3.56 -8.15 -4.79
N ASP A 48 3.56 -8.99 -5.81
CA ASP A 48 2.43 -9.86 -6.10
C ASP A 48 2.09 -10.77 -4.92
N ASN A 49 3.11 -11.22 -4.18
CA ASN A 49 2.90 -12.09 -3.02
C ASN A 49 2.30 -11.38 -1.79
N CYS A 50 2.14 -10.06 -1.84
CA CYS A 50 1.44 -9.34 -0.76
C CYS A 50 -0.02 -9.76 -0.65
N PHE A 51 -0.59 -10.25 -1.74
CA PHE A 51 -2.00 -10.61 -1.82
C PHE A 51 -2.13 -12.12 -1.84
N ALA A 52 -2.85 -12.67 -0.87
CA ALA A 52 -3.11 -14.11 -0.82
C ALA A 52 -4.07 -14.55 -1.94
N GLN A 53 -4.99 -13.66 -2.31
CA GLN A 53 -6.03 -13.93 -3.33
C GLN A 53 -6.30 -12.65 -4.12
N ASP A 54 -6.90 -12.81 -5.31
CA ASP A 54 -7.30 -11.66 -6.12
C ASP A 54 -8.28 -10.76 -5.40
N ALA A 55 -9.16 -11.32 -4.57
CA ALA A 55 -10.09 -10.55 -3.78
C ALA A 55 -9.38 -9.60 -2.81
N ASP A 56 -8.26 -10.02 -2.25
CA ASP A 56 -7.46 -9.17 -1.37
C ASP A 56 -6.92 -7.96 -2.10
N LYS A 57 -6.45 -8.16 -3.32
CA LYS A 57 -5.95 -7.08 -4.17
C LYS A 57 -7.03 -6.05 -4.45
N ILE A 58 -8.23 -6.51 -4.80
CA ILE A 58 -9.37 -5.64 -5.06
C ILE A 58 -9.72 -4.83 -3.81
N ASN A 59 -9.76 -5.48 -2.64
CA ASN A 59 -10.09 -4.83 -1.38
C ASN A 59 -9.05 -3.77 -1.02
N ILE A 60 -7.77 -4.05 -1.26
CA ILE A 60 -6.69 -3.10 -0.99
C ILE A 60 -6.80 -1.88 -1.90
N TYR A 61 -7.07 -2.08 -3.17
CA TYR A 61 -7.27 -0.98 -4.12
C TYR A 61 -8.45 -0.10 -3.69
N GLU A 62 -9.55 -0.72 -3.27
CA GLU A 62 -10.72 0.02 -2.79
C GLU A 62 -10.41 0.81 -1.51
N THR A 63 -9.63 0.25 -0.61
CA THR A 63 -9.23 0.93 0.61
C THR A 63 -8.45 2.20 0.30
N PHE A 64 -7.46 2.11 -0.60
CA PHE A 64 -6.69 3.29 -1.01
C PHE A 64 -7.57 4.30 -1.74
N LYS A 65 -8.44 3.82 -2.63
CA LYS A 65 -9.34 4.70 -3.36
C LYS A 65 -10.17 5.56 -2.41
N GLN A 66 -10.76 4.92 -1.39
CA GLN A 66 -11.59 5.63 -0.42
C GLN A 66 -10.81 6.56 0.49
N LYS A 67 -9.69 6.08 1.02
CA LYS A 67 -8.90 6.85 1.97
C LYS A 67 -8.14 8.00 1.34
N MET A 68 -7.72 7.82 0.08
CA MET A 68 -6.96 8.83 -0.65
C MET A 68 -7.86 9.71 -1.53
N ASP A 69 -9.14 9.38 -1.62
CA ASP A 69 -10.08 10.05 -2.52
C ASP A 69 -9.58 10.03 -3.97
N TRP A 70 -9.00 8.91 -4.37
CA TRP A 70 -8.53 8.70 -5.74
C TRP A 70 -9.67 8.24 -6.63
N SER A 71 -9.66 8.66 -7.90
CA SER A 71 -10.52 8.10 -8.93
C SER A 71 -10.07 6.66 -9.26
N ASP A 72 -10.91 5.93 -9.99
CA ASP A 72 -10.54 4.58 -10.46
C ASP A 72 -9.25 4.61 -11.27
N GLN A 73 -9.07 5.63 -12.10
CA GLN A 73 -7.87 5.77 -12.91
C GLN A 73 -6.64 6.08 -12.06
N GLU A 74 -6.80 6.94 -11.07
CA GLU A 74 -5.69 7.30 -10.19
C GLU A 74 -5.21 6.11 -9.36
N VAL A 75 -6.13 5.28 -8.88
CA VAL A 75 -5.76 4.11 -8.09
C VAL A 75 -4.91 3.14 -8.91
N VAL A 76 -5.25 2.95 -10.17
CA VAL A 76 -4.49 2.07 -11.07
C VAL A 76 -3.11 2.67 -11.40
N GLN A 77 -3.04 3.99 -11.54
CA GLN A 77 -1.79 4.67 -11.85
C GLN A 77 -0.86 4.76 -10.65
N ASN A 78 -1.43 4.96 -9.46
CA ASN A 78 -0.64 5.28 -8.27
C ASN A 78 -0.22 4.04 -7.47
N ILE A 79 -0.89 2.90 -7.68
CA ILE A 79 -0.51 1.63 -7.05
C ILE A 79 0.17 0.74 -8.09
N ARG A 80 1.38 0.32 -7.79
CA ARG A 80 2.15 -0.56 -8.69
C ARG A 80 2.41 -1.89 -7.99
N VAL A 81 2.20 -2.98 -8.73
CA VAL A 81 2.50 -4.34 -8.26
C VAL A 81 3.63 -4.89 -9.11
N ILE A 82 4.69 -5.34 -8.46
CA ILE A 82 5.88 -5.87 -9.14
C ILE A 82 6.07 -7.35 -8.87
#